data_2a0f5d1e502b3ce2f4bb46a42c888d8b
#
_entry.id   2a0f5d1e502b3ce2f4bb46a42c888d8b
#
_cell.length_a   1.000
_cell.length_b   1.000
_cell.length_c   1.000
_cell.angle_alpha   90.00
_cell.angle_beta   90.00
_cell.angle_gamma   90.00
#
_symmetry.space_group_name_H-M   'P 1'
#
loop_
_entity.id
_entity.type
_entity.pdbx_description
1 polymer ?
#
loop_
_entity_poly.entity_id
_entity_poly.type
_entity_poly.pdbx_seq_one_letter_code
_entity_poly.pdbx_strand_id
1 'polypeptide(L)'
;MSLFNNYKYIFYDLETTGQNPCFDQVVRFAAKETDSNLDIINEYNISIKLRNDIIPHPKALLVNRLNIDDLNDGVVEYEAFNQIHDIMNQSKTINIGYNSLNFDDKFLRFGFYRNLLDPYTHQFGQNDSQFKFRADLYKMIFIYYLYKKDESIIWPTPNNRLSLKLEEINAINNLYDGMSHDAEVDVYVTIELAKKLKSIDNKMWDYLISSFISKDDSNYFNKLNTLTCVDGSNYKIGVFISNKNGLKSNYSAPVIELCTAYENGKIRDKKKRLLRLDNYMFEDFTEDNCIDKIQKGILSKTFGEPDFILPFSDKYLRI
;
A
#
# COMPACT_ATOMS: atom_id res chain seq x y z
N MET A 1 8.08 -19.29 -12.28
CA MET A 1 6.63 -19.33 -12.09
C MET A 1 6.29 -18.34 -11.01
N SER A 2 5.27 -17.51 -11.19
CA SER A 2 4.80 -16.58 -10.15
C SER A 2 4.25 -17.35 -8.96
N LEU A 3 4.46 -16.83 -7.75
CA LEU A 3 3.93 -17.40 -6.51
C LEU A 3 2.39 -17.37 -6.47
N PHE A 4 1.79 -16.49 -7.26
CA PHE A 4 0.35 -16.19 -7.23
C PHE A 4 -0.40 -16.63 -8.50
N ASN A 5 0.10 -17.61 -9.26
CA ASN A 5 -0.54 -18.08 -10.50
C ASN A 5 -1.99 -18.58 -10.34
N ASN A 6 -2.37 -19.00 -9.13
CA ASN A 6 -3.72 -19.50 -8.83
C ASN A 6 -4.55 -18.47 -8.05
N TYR A 7 -4.08 -17.23 -7.97
CA TYR A 7 -4.80 -16.14 -7.30
C TYR A 7 -5.48 -15.26 -8.32
N LYS A 8 -6.60 -14.69 -7.90
CA LYS A 8 -7.29 -13.60 -8.56
C LYS A 8 -6.92 -12.29 -7.87
N TYR A 9 -7.03 -11.20 -8.59
CA TYR A 9 -6.90 -9.88 -8.01
C TYR A 9 -8.23 -9.15 -8.10
N ILE A 10 -8.63 -8.47 -7.03
CA ILE A 10 -9.74 -7.52 -7.01
C ILE A 10 -9.14 -6.13 -6.92
N PHE A 11 -9.11 -5.41 -8.02
CA PHE A 11 -8.76 -3.99 -8.01
C PHE A 11 -10.01 -3.19 -7.68
N TYR A 12 -9.92 -2.26 -6.73
CA TYR A 12 -11.07 -1.51 -6.25
C TYR A 12 -10.74 -0.08 -5.90
N ASP A 13 -11.77 0.76 -5.95
CA ASP A 13 -11.75 2.15 -5.54
C ASP A 13 -13.11 2.56 -4.99
N LEU A 14 -13.15 3.61 -4.15
CA LEU A 14 -14.33 4.11 -3.47
C LEU A 14 -14.53 5.60 -3.72
N GLU A 15 -15.79 6.00 -3.94
CA GLU A 15 -16.19 7.39 -3.78
C GLU A 15 -16.97 7.57 -2.48
N THR A 16 -16.69 8.66 -1.76
CA THR A 16 -17.21 8.89 -0.41
C THR A 16 -17.80 10.29 -0.27
N THR A 17 -18.67 10.47 0.73
CA THR A 17 -19.25 11.78 1.05
C THR A 17 -18.29 12.74 1.75
N GLY A 18 -17.10 12.25 2.17
CA GLY A 18 -16.08 13.03 2.86
C GLY A 18 -14.88 12.19 3.25
N GLN A 19 -14.10 12.61 4.22
CA GLN A 19 -12.82 11.98 4.58
C GLN A 19 -12.82 11.24 5.93
N ASN A 20 -13.94 11.27 6.65
CA ASN A 20 -14.03 10.66 7.98
C ASN A 20 -14.82 9.35 7.92
N PRO A 21 -14.18 8.18 8.00
CA PRO A 21 -14.86 6.89 7.87
C PRO A 21 -15.88 6.59 8.98
N CYS A 22 -15.83 7.33 10.10
CA CYS A 22 -16.82 7.19 11.17
C CYS A 22 -18.17 7.83 10.82
N PHE A 23 -18.15 8.95 10.10
CA PHE A 23 -19.30 9.80 9.87
C PHE A 23 -19.69 9.91 8.40
N ASP A 24 -18.73 9.76 7.49
CA ASP A 24 -18.98 9.80 6.07
C ASP A 24 -19.39 8.43 5.53
N GLN A 25 -20.01 8.44 4.37
CA GLN A 25 -20.54 7.26 3.72
C GLN A 25 -19.81 6.97 2.40
N VAL A 26 -19.61 5.68 2.09
CA VAL A 26 -19.30 5.24 0.73
C VAL A 26 -20.53 5.38 -0.13
N VAL A 27 -20.41 6.07 -1.26
CA VAL A 27 -21.53 6.30 -2.21
C VAL A 27 -21.33 5.58 -3.54
N ARG A 28 -20.10 5.18 -3.85
CA ARG A 28 -19.79 4.31 -4.98
C ARG A 28 -18.69 3.35 -4.61
N PHE A 29 -18.83 2.10 -5.02
CA PHE A 29 -17.80 1.08 -5.02
C PHE A 29 -17.61 0.58 -6.44
N ALA A 30 -16.41 0.72 -6.97
CA ALA A 30 -16.02 0.13 -8.24
C ALA A 30 -14.96 -0.94 -8.00
N ALA A 31 -15.11 -2.10 -8.63
CA ALA A 31 -14.10 -3.13 -8.59
C ALA A 31 -14.06 -3.95 -9.88
N LYS A 32 -12.86 -4.47 -10.18
CA LYS A 32 -12.64 -5.40 -11.29
C LYS A 32 -11.84 -6.59 -10.80
N GLU A 33 -12.41 -7.76 -11.04
CA GLU A 33 -11.74 -9.03 -10.79
C GLU A 33 -10.90 -9.38 -12.00
N THR A 34 -9.64 -9.72 -11.76
CA THR A 34 -8.72 -10.16 -12.80
C THR A 34 -8.15 -11.54 -12.48
N ASP A 35 -7.69 -12.23 -13.50
CA ASP A 35 -6.86 -13.42 -13.33
C ASP A 35 -5.43 -13.08 -12.87
N SER A 36 -4.58 -14.09 -12.78
CA SER A 36 -3.17 -13.93 -12.41
C SER A 36 -2.33 -13.17 -13.45
N ASN A 37 -2.81 -13.00 -14.68
CA ASN A 37 -2.17 -12.19 -15.72
C ASN A 37 -2.63 -10.73 -15.72
N LEU A 38 -3.57 -10.41 -14.85
CA LEU A 38 -4.27 -9.11 -14.75
C LEU A 38 -5.26 -8.86 -15.90
N ASP A 39 -5.77 -9.93 -16.54
CA ASP A 39 -6.85 -9.82 -17.50
C ASP A 39 -8.19 -9.80 -16.77
N ILE A 40 -9.05 -8.82 -17.10
CA ILE A 40 -10.33 -8.61 -16.42
C ILE A 40 -11.28 -9.77 -16.75
N ILE A 41 -11.86 -10.38 -15.70
CA ILE A 41 -12.82 -11.48 -15.79
C ILE A 41 -14.21 -11.11 -15.28
N ASN A 42 -14.32 -10.19 -14.31
CA ASN A 42 -15.59 -9.65 -13.83
C ASN A 42 -15.43 -8.17 -13.47
N GLU A 43 -16.55 -7.46 -13.54
CA GLU A 43 -16.63 -6.04 -13.21
C GLU A 43 -17.80 -5.79 -12.24
N TYR A 44 -17.58 -4.94 -11.26
CA TYR A 44 -18.55 -4.58 -10.24
C TYR A 44 -18.61 -3.05 -10.12
N ASN A 45 -19.80 -2.49 -10.18
CA ASN A 45 -20.04 -1.08 -9.95
C ASN A 45 -21.32 -0.95 -9.12
N ILE A 46 -21.18 -0.53 -7.86
CA ILE A 46 -22.28 -0.45 -6.90
C ILE A 46 -22.45 1.01 -6.49
N SER A 47 -23.55 1.62 -6.93
CA SER A 47 -23.98 2.92 -6.41
C SER A 47 -24.76 2.71 -5.12
N ILE A 48 -24.40 3.45 -4.08
CA ILE A 48 -24.96 3.31 -2.74
C ILE A 48 -25.81 4.52 -2.44
N LYS A 49 -27.06 4.27 -2.10
CA LYS A 49 -28.00 5.33 -1.76
C LYS A 49 -27.52 6.10 -0.53
N LEU A 50 -27.56 7.43 -0.63
CA LEU A 50 -27.24 8.31 0.48
C LEU A 50 -28.24 8.12 1.63
N ARG A 51 -27.73 7.94 2.81
CA ARG A 51 -28.55 7.87 4.03
C ARG A 51 -29.05 9.25 4.42
N ASN A 52 -30.24 9.29 5.00
CA ASN A 52 -30.90 10.54 5.39
C ASN A 52 -30.18 11.31 6.52
N ASP A 53 -29.31 10.63 7.26
CA ASP A 53 -28.53 11.19 8.38
C ASP A 53 -27.13 11.66 7.99
N ILE A 54 -26.75 11.51 6.70
CA ILE A 54 -25.45 11.92 6.18
C ILE A 54 -25.59 13.20 5.37
N ILE A 55 -24.78 14.17 5.68
CA ILE A 55 -24.64 15.41 4.91
C ILE A 55 -23.31 15.36 4.16
N PRO A 56 -23.32 15.19 2.82
CA PRO A 56 -22.10 15.12 2.05
C PRO A 56 -21.26 16.40 2.15
N HIS A 57 -19.96 16.25 2.29
CA HIS A 57 -19.06 17.40 2.31
C HIS A 57 -18.99 18.03 0.90
N PRO A 58 -19.23 19.33 0.72
CA PRO A 58 -19.28 19.97 -0.60
C PRO A 58 -18.02 19.74 -1.44
N LYS A 59 -16.83 19.71 -0.78
CA LYS A 59 -15.57 19.43 -1.47
C LYS A 59 -15.52 18.00 -2.03
N ALA A 60 -16.07 17.01 -1.32
CA ALA A 60 -16.11 15.64 -1.80
C ALA A 60 -17.01 15.54 -3.05
N LEU A 61 -18.18 16.16 -3.04
CA LEU A 61 -19.08 16.20 -4.21
C LEU A 61 -18.38 16.84 -5.41
N LEU A 62 -17.61 17.91 -5.21
CA LEU A 62 -16.89 18.58 -6.30
C LEU A 62 -15.74 17.71 -6.85
N VAL A 63 -15.00 17.04 -5.99
CA VAL A 63 -13.88 16.16 -6.40
C VAL A 63 -14.41 14.95 -7.15
N ASN A 64 -15.41 14.28 -6.60
CA ASN A 64 -16.02 13.07 -7.16
C ASN A 64 -17.04 13.40 -8.27
N ARG A 65 -17.31 14.70 -8.52
CA ARG A 65 -18.28 15.17 -9.53
C ARG A 65 -19.68 14.57 -9.38
N LEU A 66 -20.09 14.31 -8.15
CA LEU A 66 -21.39 13.74 -7.81
C LEU A 66 -22.41 14.84 -7.55
N ASN A 67 -23.60 14.68 -8.11
CA ASN A 67 -24.76 15.47 -7.74
C ASN A 67 -25.49 14.80 -6.57
N ILE A 68 -26.07 15.59 -5.67
CA ILE A 68 -26.85 15.06 -4.54
C ILE A 68 -28.05 14.24 -5.04
N ASP A 69 -28.66 14.67 -6.15
CA ASP A 69 -29.81 13.97 -6.72
C ASP A 69 -29.43 12.56 -7.20
N ASP A 70 -28.23 12.38 -7.77
CA ASP A 70 -27.74 11.08 -8.22
C ASP A 70 -27.49 10.10 -7.04
N LEU A 71 -27.28 10.64 -5.83
CA LEU A 71 -27.05 9.84 -4.62
C LEU A 71 -28.36 9.28 -4.02
N ASN A 72 -29.52 9.67 -4.55
CA ASN A 72 -30.80 9.11 -4.13
C ASN A 72 -31.12 7.78 -4.85
N ASP A 73 -30.47 7.54 -5.99
CA ASP A 73 -30.64 6.34 -6.80
C ASP A 73 -29.49 5.38 -6.51
N GLY A 74 -29.77 4.27 -5.89
CA GLY A 74 -28.76 3.28 -5.55
C GLY A 74 -29.28 2.22 -4.59
N VAL A 75 -28.43 1.26 -4.33
CA VAL A 75 -28.71 0.19 -3.37
C VAL A 75 -28.58 0.74 -1.95
N VAL A 76 -29.46 0.33 -1.05
CA VAL A 76 -29.33 0.73 0.37
C VAL A 76 -28.01 0.20 0.96
N GLU A 77 -27.44 0.99 1.87
CA GLU A 77 -26.08 0.72 2.38
C GLU A 77 -25.88 -0.71 2.87
N TYR A 78 -26.85 -1.27 3.60
CA TYR A 78 -26.78 -2.64 4.10
C TYR A 78 -26.66 -3.69 2.99
N GLU A 79 -27.48 -3.58 1.95
CA GLU A 79 -27.42 -4.51 0.82
C GLU A 79 -26.14 -4.34 0.00
N ALA A 80 -25.72 -3.09 -0.21
CA ALA A 80 -24.46 -2.79 -0.89
C ALA A 80 -23.26 -3.37 -0.17
N PHE A 81 -23.15 -3.17 1.16
CA PHE A 81 -22.04 -3.69 1.94
C PHE A 81 -22.04 -5.22 2.06
N ASN A 82 -23.19 -5.89 2.02
CA ASN A 82 -23.21 -7.36 1.88
C ASN A 82 -22.60 -7.79 0.55
N GLN A 83 -22.98 -7.16 -0.57
CA GLN A 83 -22.39 -7.46 -1.88
C GLN A 83 -20.88 -7.18 -1.92
N ILE A 84 -20.44 -6.02 -1.40
CA ILE A 84 -19.03 -5.65 -1.33
C ILE A 84 -18.27 -6.67 -0.47
N HIS A 85 -18.85 -7.08 0.67
CA HIS A 85 -18.25 -8.07 1.55
C HIS A 85 -18.05 -9.41 0.83
N ASP A 86 -19.04 -9.87 0.06
CA ASP A 86 -18.94 -11.11 -0.71
C ASP A 86 -17.87 -11.01 -1.82
N ILE A 87 -17.81 -9.88 -2.53
CA ILE A 87 -16.79 -9.63 -3.56
C ILE A 87 -15.39 -9.65 -2.95
N MET A 88 -15.17 -8.91 -1.87
CA MET A 88 -13.86 -8.73 -1.25
C MET A 88 -13.37 -9.96 -0.47
N ASN A 89 -14.28 -10.89 -0.16
CA ASN A 89 -13.99 -12.06 0.66
C ASN A 89 -13.91 -13.38 -0.12
N GLN A 90 -13.81 -13.34 -1.44
CA GLN A 90 -13.58 -14.53 -2.26
C GLN A 90 -12.27 -15.22 -1.89
N SER A 91 -12.25 -16.54 -1.96
CA SER A 91 -11.03 -17.34 -1.67
C SER A 91 -9.95 -17.13 -2.74
N LYS A 92 -8.68 -17.20 -2.33
CA LYS A 92 -7.50 -17.00 -3.20
C LYS A 92 -7.54 -15.67 -3.95
N THR A 93 -7.88 -14.61 -3.24
CA THR A 93 -8.02 -13.27 -3.79
C THR A 93 -7.06 -12.32 -3.12
N ILE A 94 -6.50 -11.42 -3.92
CA ILE A 94 -5.67 -10.30 -3.48
C ILE A 94 -6.43 -9.02 -3.78
N ASN A 95 -6.85 -8.31 -2.73
CA ASN A 95 -7.55 -7.04 -2.87
C ASN A 95 -6.52 -5.91 -3.02
N ILE A 96 -6.56 -5.17 -4.13
CA ILE A 96 -5.60 -4.12 -4.45
C ILE A 96 -6.32 -2.81 -4.72
N GLY A 97 -5.96 -1.75 -3.99
CA GLY A 97 -6.33 -0.39 -4.32
C GLY A 97 -5.11 0.49 -4.55
N TYR A 98 -5.37 1.74 -4.87
CA TYR A 98 -4.35 2.77 -4.99
C TYR A 98 -4.38 3.72 -3.79
N ASN A 99 -3.39 3.66 -2.91
CA ASN A 99 -3.39 4.34 -1.60
C ASN A 99 -4.54 3.91 -0.66
N SER A 100 -5.07 2.73 -0.91
CA SER A 100 -6.26 2.20 -0.26
C SER A 100 -6.08 1.90 1.22
N LEU A 101 -4.89 1.49 1.65
CA LEU A 101 -4.60 1.21 3.07
C LEU A 101 -4.81 2.43 3.98
N ASN A 102 -4.64 3.63 3.44
CA ASN A 102 -4.78 4.87 4.18
C ASN A 102 -6.21 5.43 4.16
N PHE A 103 -7.00 5.08 3.15
CA PHE A 103 -8.32 5.66 2.92
C PHE A 103 -9.41 4.59 2.75
N ASP A 104 -9.47 3.90 1.62
CA ASP A 104 -10.56 2.97 1.25
C ASP A 104 -10.76 1.86 2.26
N ASP A 105 -9.69 1.25 2.70
CA ASP A 105 -9.70 0.18 3.70
C ASP A 105 -10.35 0.61 5.02
N LYS A 106 -10.16 1.87 5.41
CA LYS A 106 -10.79 2.40 6.61
C LYS A 106 -12.30 2.55 6.40
N PHE A 107 -12.72 3.07 5.24
CA PHE A 107 -14.14 3.17 4.89
C PHE A 107 -14.80 1.80 4.79
N LEU A 108 -14.15 0.82 4.18
CA LEU A 108 -14.65 -0.56 4.14
C LEU A 108 -14.80 -1.15 5.54
N ARG A 109 -13.77 -1.02 6.40
CA ARG A 109 -13.85 -1.52 7.78
C ARG A 109 -15.01 -0.91 8.57
N PHE A 110 -15.14 0.41 8.52
CA PHE A 110 -16.22 1.11 9.24
C PHE A 110 -17.59 0.78 8.64
N GLY A 111 -17.68 0.66 7.33
CA GLY A 111 -18.89 0.26 6.64
C GLY A 111 -19.30 -1.18 6.98
N PHE A 112 -18.38 -2.13 6.96
CA PHE A 112 -18.65 -3.51 7.37
C PHE A 112 -19.09 -3.57 8.84
N TYR A 113 -18.35 -2.92 9.74
CA TYR A 113 -18.72 -2.87 11.15
C TYR A 113 -20.11 -2.27 11.39
N ARG A 114 -20.43 -1.16 10.73
CA ARG A 114 -21.74 -0.49 10.84
C ARG A 114 -22.88 -1.37 10.34
N ASN A 115 -22.63 -2.22 9.37
CA ASN A 115 -23.60 -3.15 8.80
C ASN A 115 -23.53 -4.56 9.41
N LEU A 116 -22.87 -4.71 10.57
CA LEU A 116 -22.75 -5.96 11.34
C LEU A 116 -22.05 -7.09 10.58
N LEU A 117 -21.14 -6.74 9.67
CA LEU A 117 -20.28 -7.66 8.94
C LEU A 117 -18.90 -7.66 9.60
N ASP A 118 -18.13 -8.75 9.41
CA ASP A 118 -16.76 -8.82 9.93
C ASP A 118 -15.88 -7.79 9.21
N PRO A 119 -15.30 -6.80 9.93
CA PRO A 119 -14.57 -5.70 9.30
C PRO A 119 -13.16 -6.07 8.81
N TYR A 120 -12.68 -7.28 9.10
CA TYR A 120 -11.28 -7.65 8.85
C TYR A 120 -11.11 -8.85 7.91
N THR A 121 -12.17 -9.59 7.58
CA THR A 121 -12.04 -10.84 6.80
C THR A 121 -11.43 -10.66 5.42
N HIS A 122 -11.62 -9.50 4.78
CA HIS A 122 -11.02 -9.19 3.48
C HIS A 122 -9.51 -8.94 3.57
N GLN A 123 -8.96 -8.79 4.77
CA GLN A 123 -7.55 -8.47 5.01
C GLN A 123 -6.71 -9.70 5.36
N PHE A 124 -7.33 -10.73 5.95
CA PHE A 124 -6.64 -11.90 6.49
C PHE A 124 -7.40 -13.19 6.20
N GLY A 125 -6.83 -14.09 5.44
CA GLY A 125 -7.29 -15.46 5.33
C GLY A 125 -6.69 -16.32 6.44
N GLN A 126 -7.51 -17.09 7.15
CA GLN A 126 -7.04 -17.93 8.26
C GLN A 126 -6.58 -19.33 7.83
N ASN A 127 -6.97 -19.81 6.65
CA ASN A 127 -6.69 -21.17 6.17
C ASN A 127 -6.13 -21.13 4.74
N ASP A 128 -5.24 -22.06 4.39
CA ASP A 128 -4.61 -22.16 3.07
C ASP A 128 -5.60 -22.26 1.89
N SER A 129 -6.80 -22.81 2.11
CA SER A 129 -7.87 -22.91 1.10
C SER A 129 -8.68 -21.62 0.90
N GLN A 130 -8.66 -20.72 1.89
CA GLN A 130 -9.39 -19.45 1.89
C GLN A 130 -8.45 -18.26 2.01
N PHE A 131 -7.20 -18.46 1.62
CA PHE A 131 -6.19 -17.42 1.76
C PHE A 131 -6.55 -16.22 0.89
N LYS A 132 -6.68 -15.07 1.51
CA LYS A 132 -6.93 -13.77 0.90
C LYS A 132 -6.20 -12.71 1.70
N PHE A 133 -5.79 -11.66 1.04
CA PHE A 133 -5.13 -10.53 1.69
C PHE A 133 -5.28 -9.26 0.85
N ARG A 134 -4.84 -8.16 1.40
CA ARG A 134 -4.85 -6.86 0.72
C ARG A 134 -3.44 -6.43 0.37
N ALA A 135 -3.33 -5.62 -0.69
CA ALA A 135 -2.11 -4.95 -1.07
C ALA A 135 -2.43 -3.51 -1.53
N ASP A 136 -1.42 -2.67 -1.63
CA ASP A 136 -1.58 -1.27 -2.02
C ASP A 136 -0.57 -0.92 -3.11
N LEU A 137 -1.08 -0.63 -4.31
CA LEU A 137 -0.23 -0.36 -5.45
C LEU A 137 0.58 0.93 -5.28
N TYR A 138 0.02 1.96 -4.63
CA TYR A 138 0.74 3.20 -4.34
C TYR A 138 2.04 2.96 -3.56
N LYS A 139 2.03 2.01 -2.64
CA LYS A 139 3.22 1.65 -1.88
C LYS A 139 4.25 0.91 -2.73
N MET A 140 3.77 0.05 -3.64
CA MET A 140 4.64 -0.73 -4.53
C MET A 140 5.34 0.14 -5.58
N ILE A 141 4.64 1.11 -6.17
CA ILE A 141 5.19 1.93 -7.26
C ILE A 141 6.43 2.71 -6.83
N PHE A 142 6.53 3.08 -5.56
CA PHE A 142 7.70 3.78 -5.05
C PHE A 142 8.99 2.94 -5.16
N ILE A 143 8.88 1.62 -4.94
CA ILE A 143 10.00 0.69 -5.13
C ILE A 143 10.41 0.63 -6.60
N TYR A 144 9.44 0.58 -7.51
CA TYR A 144 9.72 0.63 -8.95
C TYR A 144 10.38 1.95 -9.35
N TYR A 145 9.89 3.08 -8.87
CA TYR A 145 10.52 4.38 -9.09
C TYR A 145 12.00 4.38 -8.67
N LEU A 146 12.32 3.85 -7.48
CA LEU A 146 13.68 3.84 -6.97
C LEU A 146 14.64 2.95 -7.78
N TYR A 147 14.16 1.77 -8.19
CA TYR A 147 15.03 0.74 -8.76
C TYR A 147 14.80 0.47 -10.25
N LYS A 148 13.71 1.00 -10.81
CA LYS A 148 13.29 0.82 -12.22
C LYS A 148 12.85 2.13 -12.87
N LYS A 149 13.35 3.27 -12.40
CA LYS A 149 12.93 4.59 -12.88
C LYS A 149 13.26 4.88 -14.35
N ASP A 150 14.26 4.19 -14.89
CA ASP A 150 14.70 4.38 -16.28
C ASP A 150 14.04 3.38 -17.26
N GLU A 151 13.06 2.61 -16.78
CA GLU A 151 12.30 1.64 -17.57
C GLU A 151 11.09 2.29 -18.28
N SER A 152 10.12 1.50 -18.68
CA SER A 152 9.00 1.91 -19.55
C SER A 152 7.94 2.82 -18.92
N ILE A 153 8.07 3.19 -17.65
CA ILE A 153 7.16 4.13 -16.97
C ILE A 153 7.81 5.49 -16.84
N ILE A 154 7.12 6.51 -17.34
CA ILE A 154 7.52 7.89 -17.14
C ILE A 154 6.95 8.35 -15.79
N TRP A 155 7.81 8.82 -14.90
CA TRP A 155 7.42 9.31 -13.59
C TRP A 155 7.17 10.81 -13.62
N PRO A 156 5.97 11.28 -13.24
CA PRO A 156 5.67 12.71 -13.26
C PRO A 156 6.50 13.47 -12.21
N THR A 157 7.07 14.58 -12.63
CA THR A 157 7.89 15.44 -11.77
C THR A 157 7.46 16.90 -11.86
N PRO A 158 6.21 17.25 -11.50
CA PRO A 158 5.76 18.63 -11.51
C PRO A 158 6.62 19.46 -10.56
N ASN A 159 7.07 20.63 -11.04
CA ASN A 159 7.95 21.52 -10.29
C ASN A 159 9.23 20.83 -9.75
N ASN A 160 9.80 19.90 -10.49
CA ASN A 160 10.98 19.09 -10.14
C ASN A 160 10.81 18.25 -8.85
N ARG A 161 9.58 17.91 -8.51
CA ARG A 161 9.27 17.00 -7.39
C ARG A 161 8.51 15.80 -7.91
N LEU A 162 8.92 14.60 -7.48
CA LEU A 162 8.21 13.38 -7.81
C LEU A 162 6.76 13.48 -7.34
N SER A 163 5.84 13.18 -8.24
CA SER A 163 4.44 12.95 -7.91
C SER A 163 4.06 11.51 -8.22
N LEU A 164 3.40 10.89 -7.27
CA LEU A 164 2.87 9.53 -7.40
C LEU A 164 1.33 9.54 -7.40
N LYS A 165 0.72 10.64 -7.79
CA LYS A 165 -0.72 10.71 -7.96
C LYS A 165 -1.14 9.94 -9.19
N LEU A 166 -2.21 9.14 -9.05
CA LEU A 166 -2.68 8.25 -10.11
C LEU A 166 -3.03 9.01 -11.39
N GLU A 167 -3.72 10.15 -11.25
CA GLU A 167 -4.11 10.99 -12.37
C GLU A 167 -2.91 11.57 -13.14
N GLU A 168 -1.82 11.92 -12.44
CA GLU A 168 -0.62 12.45 -13.08
C GLU A 168 0.18 11.35 -13.78
N ILE A 169 0.25 10.15 -13.18
CA ILE A 169 0.86 8.96 -13.78
C ILE A 169 0.07 8.56 -15.02
N ASN A 170 -1.26 8.54 -14.93
CA ASN A 170 -2.12 8.23 -16.07
C ASN A 170 -1.89 9.21 -17.22
N ALA A 171 -1.94 10.51 -16.94
CA ALA A 171 -1.83 11.55 -17.95
C ALA A 171 -0.51 11.48 -18.73
N ILE A 172 0.62 11.21 -18.07
CA ILE A 172 1.94 11.19 -18.74
C ILE A 172 2.21 9.86 -19.46
N ASN A 173 1.60 8.76 -19.00
CA ASN A 173 1.81 7.42 -19.57
C ASN A 173 0.69 6.96 -20.48
N ASN A 174 -0.41 7.70 -20.59
CA ASN A 174 -1.60 7.34 -21.36
C ASN A 174 -2.08 5.91 -21.07
N LEU A 175 -2.26 5.59 -19.78
CA LEU A 175 -2.59 4.23 -19.34
C LEU A 175 -4.02 3.87 -19.72
N TYR A 176 -4.96 4.79 -19.48
CA TYR A 176 -6.38 4.63 -19.77
C TYR A 176 -7.02 5.99 -20.07
N ASP A 177 -7.93 6.02 -21.03
CA ASP A 177 -8.67 7.23 -21.41
C ASP A 177 -9.94 7.32 -20.59
N GLY A 178 -10.08 8.38 -19.81
CA GLY A 178 -11.21 8.59 -18.93
C GLY A 178 -10.98 9.78 -17.99
N MET A 179 -12.03 10.16 -17.27
CA MET A 179 -11.96 11.26 -16.32
C MET A 179 -11.48 10.73 -14.96
N SER A 180 -10.40 11.31 -14.45
CA SER A 180 -9.92 11.04 -13.08
C SER A 180 -10.98 11.37 -12.03
N HIS A 181 -10.92 10.70 -10.88
CA HIS A 181 -11.93 10.76 -9.81
C HIS A 181 -13.31 10.23 -10.26
N ASP A 182 -13.31 9.25 -11.12
CA ASP A 182 -14.38 8.30 -11.30
C ASP A 182 -13.83 6.94 -10.87
N ALA A 183 -14.42 6.35 -9.86
CA ALA A 183 -13.91 5.12 -9.24
C ALA A 183 -13.69 3.99 -10.29
N GLU A 184 -14.54 3.91 -11.30
CA GLU A 184 -14.39 2.91 -12.37
C GLU A 184 -13.14 3.18 -13.23
N VAL A 185 -12.92 4.45 -13.61
CA VAL A 185 -11.76 4.88 -14.40
C VAL A 185 -10.47 4.65 -13.58
N ASP A 186 -10.48 5.03 -12.31
CA ASP A 186 -9.31 4.90 -11.44
C ASP A 186 -8.94 3.42 -11.20
N VAL A 187 -9.92 2.52 -11.17
CA VAL A 187 -9.66 1.06 -11.15
C VAL A 187 -9.00 0.59 -12.46
N TYR A 188 -9.48 1.04 -13.64
CA TYR A 188 -8.84 0.70 -14.91
C TYR A 188 -7.40 1.21 -14.99
N VAL A 189 -7.17 2.47 -14.62
CA VAL A 189 -5.82 3.06 -14.57
C VAL A 189 -4.90 2.25 -13.65
N THR A 190 -5.42 1.84 -12.50
CA THR A 190 -4.68 1.03 -11.52
C THR A 190 -4.29 -0.34 -12.10
N ILE A 191 -5.19 -1.00 -12.84
CA ILE A 191 -4.90 -2.28 -13.52
C ILE A 191 -3.83 -2.10 -14.59
N GLU A 192 -3.97 -1.10 -15.46
CA GLU A 192 -3.00 -0.87 -16.54
C GLU A 192 -1.61 -0.49 -15.99
N LEU A 193 -1.56 0.28 -14.91
CA LEU A 193 -0.33 0.52 -14.18
C LEU A 193 0.26 -0.78 -13.62
N ALA A 194 -0.56 -1.61 -12.98
CA ALA A 194 -0.13 -2.90 -12.44
C ALA A 194 0.42 -3.84 -13.53
N LYS A 195 -0.22 -3.90 -14.71
CA LYS A 195 0.28 -4.67 -15.87
C LYS A 195 1.66 -4.19 -16.30
N LYS A 196 1.87 -2.87 -16.39
CA LYS A 196 3.19 -2.31 -16.72
C LYS A 196 4.24 -2.69 -15.68
N LEU A 197 3.96 -2.50 -14.39
CA LEU A 197 4.89 -2.85 -13.32
C LEU A 197 5.28 -4.33 -13.36
N LYS A 198 4.28 -5.20 -13.51
CA LYS A 198 4.50 -6.64 -13.60
C LYS A 198 5.31 -7.04 -14.82
N SER A 199 5.11 -6.38 -15.98
CA SER A 199 5.88 -6.61 -17.18
C SER A 199 7.35 -6.18 -17.06
N ILE A 200 7.62 -5.10 -16.32
CA ILE A 200 8.97 -4.60 -16.07
C ILE A 200 9.78 -5.61 -15.23
N ASP A 201 9.21 -6.08 -14.13
CA ASP A 201 9.87 -7.08 -13.27
C ASP A 201 8.83 -7.91 -12.49
N ASN A 202 8.44 -9.04 -13.05
CA ASN A 202 7.50 -9.96 -12.42
C ASN A 202 8.01 -10.54 -11.08
N LYS A 203 9.33 -10.68 -10.92
CA LYS A 203 9.89 -11.16 -9.64
C LYS A 203 9.78 -10.09 -8.56
N MET A 204 10.00 -8.84 -8.91
CA MET A 204 9.78 -7.71 -8.00
C MET A 204 8.29 -7.59 -7.64
N TRP A 205 7.39 -7.74 -8.63
CA TRP A 205 5.95 -7.78 -8.39
C TRP A 205 5.57 -8.83 -7.36
N ASP A 206 5.94 -10.10 -7.60
CA ASP A 206 5.63 -11.20 -6.70
C ASP A 206 6.22 -10.98 -5.30
N TYR A 207 7.43 -10.46 -5.22
CA TYR A 207 8.09 -10.13 -3.96
C TYR A 207 7.31 -9.05 -3.17
N LEU A 208 6.95 -7.95 -3.82
CA LEU A 208 6.22 -6.85 -3.19
C LEU A 208 4.82 -7.29 -2.74
N ILE A 209 4.11 -8.06 -3.56
CA ILE A 209 2.82 -8.65 -3.19
C ILE A 209 2.99 -9.57 -1.96
N SER A 210 4.01 -10.44 -1.93
CA SER A 210 4.24 -11.34 -0.80
C SER A 210 4.57 -10.60 0.50
N SER A 211 5.12 -9.40 0.41
CA SER A 211 5.44 -8.58 1.59
C SER A 211 4.22 -8.06 2.34
N PHE A 212 3.02 -8.12 1.74
CA PHE A 212 1.76 -7.85 2.43
C PHE A 212 1.23 -9.05 3.22
N ILE A 213 1.90 -10.20 3.15
CA ILE A 213 1.58 -11.40 3.93
C ILE A 213 2.48 -11.44 5.16
N SER A 214 1.94 -11.24 6.35
CA SER A 214 2.72 -11.14 7.59
C SER A 214 3.69 -12.31 7.82
N LYS A 215 3.26 -13.55 7.51
CA LYS A 215 4.09 -14.75 7.67
C LYS A 215 5.28 -14.75 6.72
N ASP A 216 5.07 -14.39 5.46
CA ASP A 216 6.11 -14.40 4.44
C ASP A 216 7.10 -13.26 4.66
N ASP A 217 6.59 -12.06 4.97
CA ASP A 217 7.39 -10.90 5.32
C ASP A 217 8.25 -11.17 6.57
N SER A 218 7.67 -11.78 7.61
CA SER A 218 8.40 -12.21 8.80
C SER A 218 9.47 -13.26 8.51
N ASN A 219 9.15 -14.26 7.69
CA ASN A 219 10.10 -15.30 7.30
C ASN A 219 11.26 -14.75 6.47
N TYR A 220 10.96 -13.82 5.58
CA TYR A 220 11.97 -13.11 4.79
C TYR A 220 12.89 -12.28 5.69
N PHE A 221 12.28 -11.47 6.56
CA PHE A 221 13.02 -10.66 7.54
C PHE A 221 13.98 -11.47 8.38
N ASN A 222 13.59 -12.67 8.82
CA ASN A 222 14.41 -13.56 9.64
C ASN A 222 15.66 -14.09 8.93
N LYS A 223 15.67 -14.09 7.61
CA LYS A 223 16.80 -14.55 6.79
C LYS A 223 17.83 -13.46 6.53
N LEU A 224 17.49 -12.21 6.84
CA LEU A 224 18.33 -11.08 6.55
C LEU A 224 19.10 -10.63 7.79
N ASN A 225 20.42 -10.46 7.64
CA ASN A 225 21.27 -9.89 8.69
C ASN A 225 21.32 -8.36 8.60
N THR A 226 21.14 -7.82 7.41
CA THR A 226 21.21 -6.39 7.11
C THR A 226 20.14 -6.04 6.08
N LEU A 227 19.42 -4.96 6.30
CA LEU A 227 18.22 -4.61 5.56
C LEU A 227 18.29 -3.22 4.95
N THR A 228 17.55 -3.04 3.85
CA THR A 228 17.11 -1.74 3.38
C THR A 228 15.62 -1.62 3.67
N CYS A 229 15.23 -0.65 4.45
CA CYS A 229 13.84 -0.35 4.74
C CYS A 229 13.38 0.81 3.87
N VAL A 230 12.24 0.67 3.23
CA VAL A 230 11.64 1.70 2.39
C VAL A 230 10.33 2.14 3.01
N ASP A 231 10.31 3.36 3.55
CA ASP A 231 9.17 3.96 4.22
C ASP A 231 8.52 5.02 3.31
N GLY A 232 7.39 4.69 2.72
CA GLY A 232 6.57 5.61 1.94
C GLY A 232 7.34 6.39 0.88
N SER A 233 7.25 7.71 0.93
CA SER A 233 7.98 8.63 0.02
C SER A 233 9.43 8.88 0.41
N ASN A 234 9.84 8.40 1.58
CA ASN A 234 11.21 8.50 2.07
C ASN A 234 11.78 7.10 2.23
N TYR A 235 12.81 6.77 1.46
CA TYR A 235 13.52 5.54 1.74
C TYR A 235 14.55 5.78 2.82
N LYS A 236 14.63 4.82 3.73
CA LYS A 236 15.57 4.82 4.83
C LYS A 236 16.38 3.53 4.76
N ILE A 237 17.68 3.65 4.85
CA ILE A 237 18.54 2.48 4.95
C ILE A 237 18.69 2.16 6.41
N GLY A 238 18.25 0.97 6.80
CA GLY A 238 18.34 0.49 8.16
C GLY A 238 19.24 -0.73 8.28
N VAL A 239 19.88 -0.89 9.41
CA VAL A 239 20.49 -2.16 9.83
C VAL A 239 19.61 -2.77 10.89
N PHE A 240 19.24 -4.01 10.66
CA PHE A 240 18.55 -4.78 11.65
C PHE A 240 19.55 -5.29 12.69
N ILE A 241 19.38 -4.86 13.90
CA ILE A 241 20.06 -5.48 15.03
C ILE A 241 19.13 -6.55 15.57
N SER A 242 19.33 -7.79 15.12
CA SER A 242 18.65 -8.94 15.70
C SER A 242 19.10 -9.07 17.16
N ASN A 243 18.20 -8.77 18.06
CA ASN A 243 18.39 -9.20 19.43
C ASN A 243 17.71 -10.55 19.60
N LYS A 244 18.48 -11.58 19.82
CA LYS A 244 17.97 -12.91 20.21
C LYS A 244 17.13 -12.85 21.51
N ASN A 245 17.16 -11.73 22.23
CA ASN A 245 16.60 -11.54 23.55
C ASN A 245 15.33 -10.69 23.62
N GLY A 246 14.49 -10.66 22.60
CA GLY A 246 13.10 -10.24 22.84
C GLY A 246 12.67 -8.86 22.40
N LEU A 247 13.43 -8.13 21.58
CA LEU A 247 12.94 -6.91 20.92
C LEU A 247 12.02 -7.20 19.70
N LYS A 248 11.72 -8.46 19.46
CA LYS A 248 10.90 -8.93 18.35
C LYS A 248 9.59 -9.46 18.87
N SER A 249 8.49 -8.85 18.46
CA SER A 249 7.16 -9.42 18.62
C SER A 249 6.80 -10.35 17.47
N ASN A 250 5.71 -11.11 17.58
CA ASN A 250 5.19 -11.91 16.49
C ASN A 250 4.69 -11.06 15.30
N TYR A 251 4.51 -9.76 15.49
CA TYR A 251 3.89 -8.84 14.52
C TYR A 251 4.82 -7.74 14.05
N SER A 252 5.91 -7.46 14.75
CA SER A 252 6.82 -6.37 14.40
C SER A 252 8.24 -6.63 14.86
N ALA A 253 9.19 -5.97 14.21
CA ALA A 253 10.58 -5.98 14.60
C ALA A 253 11.15 -4.56 14.55
N PRO A 254 11.99 -4.14 15.51
CA PRO A 254 12.65 -2.86 15.45
C PRO A 254 13.72 -2.85 14.37
N VAL A 255 13.82 -1.75 13.67
CA VAL A 255 14.83 -1.47 12.66
C VAL A 255 15.53 -0.18 13.05
N ILE A 256 16.84 -0.20 13.19
CA ILE A 256 17.61 1.01 13.45
C ILE A 256 17.89 1.72 12.14
N GLU A 257 17.48 2.97 12.05
CA GLU A 257 17.78 3.81 10.91
C GLU A 257 19.28 4.11 10.85
N LEU A 258 19.93 3.66 9.77
CA LEU A 258 21.35 3.92 9.53
C LEU A 258 21.64 5.30 8.98
N CYS A 259 20.62 6.07 8.56
CA CYS A 259 20.92 7.14 7.67
C CYS A 259 20.00 8.33 7.60
N THR A 260 20.59 9.43 7.89
CA THR A 260 20.48 10.71 7.21
C THR A 260 21.57 10.89 6.13
N ALA A 261 22.03 9.84 5.49
CA ALA A 261 23.26 9.89 4.71
C ALA A 261 23.03 9.92 3.19
N TYR A 262 21.96 10.55 2.74
CA TYR A 262 21.81 10.94 1.35
C TYR A 262 22.14 12.43 1.20
N GLU A 263 23.36 12.75 0.96
CA GLU A 263 23.77 14.02 0.40
C GLU A 263 24.10 13.83 -1.08
N ASN A 264 23.36 14.50 -1.95
CA ASN A 264 23.64 14.60 -3.38
C ASN A 264 23.63 13.28 -4.17
N GLY A 265 22.72 12.35 -3.88
CA GLY A 265 22.55 11.13 -4.67
C GLY A 265 23.71 10.12 -4.58
N LYS A 266 24.64 10.27 -3.66
CA LYS A 266 25.75 9.34 -3.46
C LYS A 266 25.73 8.74 -2.07
N ILE A 267 25.79 7.40 -2.03
CA ILE A 267 26.01 6.65 -0.80
C ILE A 267 27.43 6.88 -0.33
N ARG A 268 27.62 7.55 0.81
CA ARG A 268 28.94 7.61 1.45
C ARG A 268 29.36 6.22 1.91
N ASP A 269 30.65 5.97 1.92
CA ASP A 269 31.37 4.72 2.21
C ASP A 269 30.69 3.84 3.30
N LYS A 270 30.34 2.59 2.95
CA LYS A 270 29.71 1.59 3.82
C LYS A 270 30.42 1.41 5.16
N LYS A 271 31.75 1.41 5.14
CA LYS A 271 32.61 1.19 6.30
C LYS A 271 32.50 2.33 7.32
N LYS A 272 32.44 3.56 6.84
CA LYS A 272 32.28 4.76 7.70
C LYS A 272 30.88 4.87 8.32
N ARG A 273 29.87 4.22 7.76
CA ARG A 273 28.49 4.24 8.29
C ARG A 273 28.27 3.24 9.39
N LEU A 274 28.77 2.02 9.24
CA LEU A 274 28.78 1.03 10.31
C LEU A 274 29.57 1.56 11.51
N LEU A 275 30.73 2.18 11.25
CA LEU A 275 31.53 2.85 12.28
C LEU A 275 30.83 4.08 12.90
N ARG A 276 30.04 4.82 12.13
CA ARG A 276 29.27 5.97 12.65
C ARG A 276 28.07 5.56 13.48
N LEU A 277 27.49 4.39 13.22
CA LEU A 277 26.49 3.78 14.11
C LEU A 277 27.12 3.32 15.40
N ASP A 278 28.25 2.67 15.31
CA ASP A 278 29.03 2.30 16.49
C ASP A 278 29.42 3.53 17.30
N ASN A 279 29.93 4.57 16.66
CA ASN A 279 30.24 5.84 17.32
C ASN A 279 28.98 6.55 17.86
N TYR A 280 27.89 6.60 17.10
CA TYR A 280 26.64 7.19 17.54
C TYR A 280 26.03 6.40 18.71
N MET A 281 26.15 5.09 18.73
CA MET A 281 25.70 4.23 19.82
C MET A 281 26.55 4.36 21.09
N PHE A 282 27.82 4.70 20.98
CA PHE A 282 28.77 4.69 22.12
C PHE A 282 29.20 6.08 22.59
N GLU A 283 29.29 7.07 21.72
CA GLU A 283 29.79 8.41 22.07
C GLU A 283 28.73 9.43 22.45
N ASP A 284 27.49 9.27 21.93
CA ASP A 284 26.42 10.26 22.08
C ASP A 284 25.36 9.90 23.13
N PHE A 285 25.44 8.74 23.75
CA PHE A 285 24.48 8.30 24.76
C PHE A 285 24.94 8.69 26.16
N THR A 286 24.20 9.61 26.76
CA THR A 286 24.26 9.86 28.21
C THR A 286 23.07 9.14 28.87
N GLU A 287 23.14 8.87 30.16
CA GLU A 287 22.05 8.25 30.93
C GLU A 287 20.72 9.03 30.76
N ASP A 288 20.81 10.36 30.66
CA ASP A 288 19.64 11.24 30.56
C ASP A 288 18.99 11.31 29.17
N ASN A 289 19.70 10.98 28.09
CA ASN A 289 19.20 11.10 26.72
C ASN A 289 19.12 9.79 25.92
N CYS A 290 19.52 8.71 26.55
CA CYS A 290 19.63 7.38 25.93
C CYS A 290 18.29 6.93 25.35
N ILE A 291 17.21 7.04 26.11
CA ILE A 291 15.87 6.59 25.70
C ILE A 291 15.35 7.40 24.52
N ASP A 292 15.48 8.72 24.57
CA ASP A 292 14.98 9.63 23.52
C ASP A 292 15.76 9.47 22.21
N LYS A 293 17.07 9.26 22.26
CA LYS A 293 17.91 9.04 21.08
C LYS A 293 17.66 7.68 20.45
N ILE A 294 17.51 6.63 21.26
CA ILE A 294 17.15 5.29 20.78
C ILE A 294 15.78 5.31 20.14
N GLN A 295 14.78 5.96 20.75
CA GLN A 295 13.43 6.04 20.19
C GLN A 295 13.36 6.78 18.86
N LYS A 296 14.16 7.82 18.67
CA LYS A 296 14.23 8.58 17.41
C LYS A 296 14.94 7.84 16.27
N GLY A 297 15.81 6.89 16.59
CA GLY A 297 16.55 6.09 15.61
C GLY A 297 15.96 4.70 15.34
N ILE A 298 14.90 4.30 16.07
CA ILE A 298 14.29 2.99 15.91
C ILE A 298 13.03 3.12 15.07
N LEU A 299 13.02 2.44 13.92
CA LEU A 299 11.82 2.22 13.12
C LEU A 299 11.17 0.91 13.55
N SER A 300 9.85 0.88 13.57
CA SER A 300 9.09 -0.35 13.80
C SER A 300 8.56 -0.87 12.49
N LYS A 301 8.99 -2.06 12.09
CA LYS A 301 8.43 -2.78 10.95
C LYS A 301 7.29 -3.66 11.43
N THR A 302 6.09 -3.40 10.95
CA THR A 302 4.92 -4.28 11.12
C THR A 302 4.87 -5.27 9.96
N PHE A 303 4.85 -6.56 10.26
CA PHE A 303 4.83 -7.60 9.21
C PHE A 303 3.50 -7.62 8.47
N GLY A 304 3.57 -7.68 7.14
CA GLY A 304 2.41 -7.63 6.25
C GLY A 304 1.89 -6.21 5.97
N GLU A 305 2.52 -5.19 6.54
CA GLU A 305 2.24 -3.79 6.23
C GLU A 305 3.34 -3.20 5.33
N PRO A 306 3.09 -2.11 4.60
CA PRO A 306 4.10 -1.38 3.84
C PRO A 306 5.27 -0.98 4.74
N ASP A 307 6.34 -0.52 4.18
CA ASP A 307 7.71 -0.40 4.59
C ASP A 307 8.45 -1.66 4.18
N PHE A 308 8.68 -1.74 2.88
CA PHE A 308 9.30 -2.91 2.28
C PHE A 308 10.74 -3.08 2.77
N ILE A 309 11.07 -4.32 3.06
CA ILE A 309 12.40 -4.72 3.50
C ILE A 309 13.11 -5.37 2.31
N LEU A 310 14.22 -4.81 1.91
CA LEU A 310 15.04 -5.31 0.81
C LEU A 310 16.38 -5.82 1.32
N PRO A 311 17.00 -6.80 0.65
CA PRO A 311 18.31 -7.27 1.06
C PRO A 311 19.36 -6.15 0.94
N PHE A 312 20.27 -6.10 1.89
CA PHE A 312 21.39 -5.18 1.85
C PHE A 312 22.39 -5.61 0.79
N SER A 313 22.25 -5.09 -0.42
CA SER A 313 23.12 -5.40 -1.55
C SER A 313 23.49 -4.13 -2.30
N ASP A 314 24.56 -4.21 -3.12
CA ASP A 314 24.97 -3.08 -3.93
C ASP A 314 23.88 -2.63 -4.92
N LYS A 315 23.03 -3.55 -5.37
CA LYS A 315 21.88 -3.27 -6.24
C LYS A 315 20.91 -2.29 -5.58
N TYR A 316 20.60 -2.47 -4.29
CA TYR A 316 19.66 -1.65 -3.55
C TYR A 316 20.30 -0.46 -2.82
N LEU A 317 21.63 -0.31 -2.93
CA LEU A 317 22.37 0.80 -2.36
C LEU A 317 22.79 1.84 -3.40
N ARG A 318 22.57 1.55 -4.68
CA ARG A 318 22.89 2.44 -5.81
C ARG A 318 21.65 3.23 -6.23
N ILE A 319 21.15 4.05 -5.35
CA ILE A 319 20.05 4.97 -5.67
C ILE A 319 20.61 6.36 -5.95
#